data_4deeba41e06accbfc805b3085d799457
#
_entry.id   4deeba41e06accbfc805b3085d799457
#
_cell.length_a   1.000
_cell.length_b   1.000
_cell.length_c   1.000
_cell.angle_alpha   90.00
_cell.angle_beta   90.00
_cell.angle_gamma   90.00
#
_symmetry.space_group_name_H-M   'P 1'
#
loop_
_entity.id
_entity.type
_entity.pdbx_description
1 polymer ?
#
loop_
_entity_poly.entity_id
_entity_poly.type
_entity_poly.pdbx_seq_one_letter_code
_entity_poly.pdbx_strand_id
1 'polypeptide(L)'
;MVSQAASCHALSDAAAVRAVDGALAEAQVMGVPATITVVDDGGNLKALRRMDGAPLVSVQTAQNKAYAAAAIGMPVDEFYEAIKADAAAVASFASRPGLALIAGGVPLRAAGVVIGGLGVAGAMTAADDRKIAEAGARRASS
;
A
#
# COMPACT_ATOMS: atom_id res chain seq x y z
N MET A 1 -8.68 -37.22 8.87
CA MET A 1 -9.22 -36.11 9.68
C MET A 1 -8.90 -34.77 9.01
N VAL A 2 -9.91 -34.03 8.72
CA VAL A 2 -9.70 -32.72 8.11
C VAL A 2 -9.22 -31.75 9.19
N SER A 3 -8.10 -31.07 8.93
CA SER A 3 -7.64 -30.01 9.81
C SER A 3 -8.63 -28.84 9.77
N GLN A 4 -8.75 -28.12 10.85
CA GLN A 4 -9.54 -26.90 10.86
C GLN A 4 -8.98 -25.93 9.83
N ALA A 5 -9.85 -25.38 8.98
CA ALA A 5 -9.48 -24.31 8.10
C ALA A 5 -9.06 -23.11 8.95
N ALA A 6 -7.94 -22.47 8.59
CA ALA A 6 -7.55 -21.24 9.22
C ALA A 6 -8.63 -20.17 9.00
N SER A 7 -8.94 -19.40 10.03
CA SER A 7 -9.82 -18.26 9.91
C SER A 7 -9.23 -17.27 8.91
N CYS A 8 -9.98 -16.93 7.88
CA CYS A 8 -9.53 -16.04 6.82
C CYS A 8 -10.37 -14.75 6.83
N HIS A 9 -9.70 -13.61 6.91
CA HIS A 9 -10.33 -12.32 6.75
C HIS A 9 -9.97 -11.78 5.37
N ALA A 10 -10.95 -11.71 4.48
CA ALA A 10 -10.74 -11.14 3.16
C ALA A 10 -10.98 -9.62 3.20
N LEU A 11 -10.21 -8.89 2.40
CA LEU A 11 -10.46 -7.48 2.20
C LEU A 11 -11.75 -7.29 1.40
N SER A 12 -12.76 -6.71 2.04
CA SER A 12 -14.04 -6.44 1.36
C SER A 12 -13.92 -5.25 0.41
N ASP A 13 -14.80 -5.20 -0.57
CA ASP A 13 -14.93 -4.03 -1.45
C ASP A 13 -15.20 -2.76 -0.63
N ALA A 14 -16.10 -2.85 0.35
CA ALA A 14 -16.42 -1.70 1.21
C ALA A 14 -15.19 -1.18 1.97
N ALA A 15 -14.37 -2.06 2.51
CA ALA A 15 -13.15 -1.66 3.20
C ALA A 15 -12.12 -1.05 2.23
N ALA A 16 -12.00 -1.60 1.03
CA ALA A 16 -11.13 -1.04 0.00
C ALA A 16 -11.56 0.38 -0.38
N VAL A 17 -12.85 0.62 -0.54
CA VAL A 17 -13.39 1.96 -0.83
C VAL A 17 -13.12 2.92 0.33
N ARG A 18 -13.30 2.50 1.58
CA ARG A 18 -12.99 3.34 2.73
C ARG A 18 -11.50 3.71 2.77
N ALA A 19 -10.62 2.78 2.44
CA ALA A 19 -9.18 3.04 2.37
C ALA A 19 -8.87 4.11 1.32
N VAL A 20 -9.45 3.99 0.13
CA VAL A 20 -9.30 4.99 -0.94
C VAL A 20 -9.83 6.34 -0.49
N ASP A 21 -11.02 6.39 0.11
CA ASP A 21 -11.64 7.63 0.55
C ASP A 21 -10.80 8.34 1.62
N GLY A 22 -10.25 7.60 2.58
CA GLY A 22 -9.39 8.17 3.60
C GLY A 22 -8.10 8.75 3.04
N ALA A 23 -7.46 8.04 2.13
CA ALA A 23 -6.26 8.52 1.45
C ALA A 23 -6.58 9.74 0.57
N LEU A 24 -7.68 9.68 -0.18
CA LEU A 24 -8.12 10.79 -1.02
C LEU A 24 -8.36 12.06 -0.20
N ALA A 25 -9.04 11.96 0.92
CA ALA A 25 -9.31 13.10 1.79
C ALA A 25 -8.00 13.74 2.30
N GLU A 26 -7.04 12.93 2.72
CA GLU A 26 -5.74 13.44 3.17
C GLU A 26 -4.95 14.09 2.03
N ALA A 27 -4.94 13.46 0.86
CA ALA A 27 -4.28 14.02 -0.32
C ALA A 27 -4.88 15.39 -0.68
N GLN A 28 -6.20 15.54 -0.58
CA GLN A 28 -6.88 16.82 -0.83
C GLN A 28 -6.47 17.88 0.19
N VAL A 29 -6.42 17.53 1.48
CA VAL A 29 -5.97 18.45 2.54
C VAL A 29 -4.54 18.90 2.29
N MET A 30 -3.67 17.99 1.87
CA MET A 30 -2.26 18.29 1.59
C MET A 30 -2.04 18.99 0.25
N GLY A 31 -3.06 19.06 -0.61
CA GLY A 31 -2.92 19.63 -1.95
C GLY A 31 -2.08 18.75 -2.89
N VAL A 32 -2.06 17.45 -2.68
CA VAL A 32 -1.26 16.50 -3.46
C VAL A 32 -2.16 15.75 -4.43
N PRO A 33 -1.95 15.90 -5.76
CA PRO A 33 -2.60 15.03 -6.73
C PRO A 33 -1.89 13.67 -6.73
N ALA A 34 -2.57 12.64 -6.26
CA ALA A 34 -1.98 11.31 -6.06
C ALA A 34 -2.77 10.23 -6.78
N THR A 35 -2.11 9.11 -7.01
CA THR A 35 -2.75 7.84 -7.33
C THR A 35 -2.76 6.97 -6.07
N ILE A 36 -3.91 6.39 -5.80
CA ILE A 36 -4.17 5.56 -4.62
C ILE A 36 -4.58 4.19 -5.12
N THR A 37 -3.91 3.14 -4.65
CA THR A 37 -4.18 1.76 -5.05
C THR A 37 -4.38 0.88 -3.83
N VAL A 38 -5.37 0.01 -3.89
CA VAL A 38 -5.62 -1.01 -2.87
C VAL A 38 -5.58 -2.38 -3.52
N VAL A 39 -4.81 -3.28 -2.94
CA VAL A 39 -4.73 -4.70 -3.34
C VAL A 39 -5.15 -5.59 -2.18
N ASP A 40 -5.60 -6.81 -2.49
CA ASP A 40 -5.87 -7.82 -1.47
C ASP A 40 -4.57 -8.50 -1.00
N ASP A 41 -4.69 -9.51 -0.15
CA ASP A 41 -3.53 -10.22 0.40
C ASP A 41 -2.77 -11.06 -0.63
N GLY A 42 -3.39 -11.36 -1.77
CA GLY A 42 -2.73 -12.00 -2.90
C GLY A 42 -2.07 -11.02 -3.86
N GLY A 43 -2.15 -9.72 -3.58
CA GLY A 43 -1.61 -8.69 -4.45
C GLY A 43 -2.53 -8.31 -5.60
N ASN A 44 -3.77 -8.79 -5.61
CA ASN A 44 -4.72 -8.52 -6.68
C ASN A 44 -5.37 -7.15 -6.49
N LEU A 45 -5.52 -6.41 -7.58
CA LEU A 45 -6.12 -5.08 -7.55
C LEU A 45 -7.57 -5.13 -7.07
N LYS A 46 -7.90 -4.32 -6.06
CA LYS A 46 -9.26 -4.13 -5.55
C LYS A 46 -9.82 -2.77 -5.91
N ALA A 47 -9.00 -1.72 -5.82
CA ALA A 47 -9.43 -0.37 -6.14
C ALA A 47 -8.23 0.48 -6.55
N LEU A 48 -8.43 1.34 -7.52
CA LEU A 48 -7.42 2.32 -7.93
C LEU A 48 -8.13 3.63 -8.24
N ARG A 49 -7.57 4.72 -7.70
CA ARG A 49 -8.05 6.05 -8.06
C ARG A 49 -6.87 6.95 -8.39
N ARG A 50 -6.86 7.46 -9.60
CA ARG A 50 -5.94 8.50 -10.02
C ARG A 50 -6.63 9.85 -9.93
N MET A 51 -6.14 10.73 -9.07
CA MET A 51 -6.65 12.09 -8.98
C MET A 51 -6.25 12.88 -10.23
N ASP A 52 -7.06 13.86 -10.58
CA ASP A 52 -6.70 14.80 -11.65
C ASP A 52 -5.37 15.47 -11.31
N GLY A 53 -4.48 15.51 -12.28
CA GLY A 53 -3.15 16.08 -12.10
C GLY A 53 -2.10 15.12 -11.55
N ALA A 54 -2.47 13.92 -11.12
CA ALA A 54 -1.47 12.92 -10.71
C ALA A 54 -0.60 12.53 -11.92
N PRO A 55 0.74 12.51 -11.76
CA PRO A 55 1.62 12.17 -12.88
C PRO A 55 1.41 10.73 -13.33
N LEU A 56 1.59 10.47 -14.63
CA LEU A 56 1.35 9.12 -15.18
C LEU A 56 2.15 8.03 -14.45
N VAL A 57 3.40 8.33 -14.10
CA VAL A 57 4.26 7.38 -13.39
C VAL A 57 3.68 6.93 -12.04
N SER A 58 2.84 7.76 -11.42
CA SER A 58 2.25 7.45 -10.12
C SER A 58 1.32 6.24 -10.18
N VAL A 59 0.72 5.95 -11.32
CA VAL A 59 -0.23 4.84 -11.47
C VAL A 59 0.45 3.50 -11.19
N GLN A 60 1.54 3.21 -11.88
CA GLN A 60 2.26 1.95 -11.66
C GLN A 60 3.02 1.96 -10.33
N THR A 61 3.57 3.11 -9.93
CA THR A 61 4.28 3.22 -8.66
C THR A 61 3.37 2.95 -7.47
N ALA A 62 2.16 3.49 -7.47
CA ALA A 62 1.19 3.22 -6.41
C ALA A 62 0.83 1.73 -6.32
N GLN A 63 0.64 1.08 -7.47
CA GLN A 63 0.36 -0.35 -7.51
C GLN A 63 1.53 -1.16 -6.95
N ASN A 64 2.76 -0.83 -7.33
CA ASN A 64 3.95 -1.52 -6.83
C ASN A 64 4.13 -1.33 -5.32
N LYS A 65 3.82 -0.14 -4.80
CA LYS A 65 3.85 0.12 -3.36
C LYS A 65 2.78 -0.68 -2.62
N ALA A 66 1.58 -0.76 -3.14
CA ALA A 66 0.50 -1.54 -2.54
C ALA A 66 0.85 -3.03 -2.51
N TYR A 67 1.32 -3.55 -3.63
CA TYR A 67 1.76 -4.94 -3.74
C TYR A 67 2.89 -5.25 -2.74
N ALA A 68 3.91 -4.39 -2.69
CA ALA A 68 5.04 -4.58 -1.78
C ALA A 68 4.59 -4.63 -0.33
N ALA A 69 3.71 -3.71 0.08
CA ALA A 69 3.21 -3.68 1.46
C ALA A 69 2.41 -4.94 1.81
N ALA A 70 1.56 -5.42 0.92
CA ALA A 70 0.80 -6.65 1.12
C ALA A 70 1.72 -7.88 1.19
N ALA A 71 2.68 -7.96 0.26
CA ALA A 71 3.57 -9.11 0.14
C ALA A 71 4.59 -9.20 1.29
N ILE A 72 5.07 -8.05 1.75
CA ILE A 72 6.06 -7.97 2.84
C ILE A 72 5.37 -7.99 4.21
N GLY A 73 4.18 -7.43 4.31
CA GLY A 73 3.39 -7.41 5.55
C GLY A 73 3.77 -6.30 6.52
N MET A 74 4.43 -5.26 6.06
CA MET A 74 4.80 -4.09 6.85
C MET A 74 4.92 -2.86 5.94
N PRO A 75 4.95 -1.64 6.50
CA PRO A 75 5.24 -0.46 5.68
C PRO A 75 6.56 -0.61 4.94
N VAL A 76 6.56 -0.26 3.65
CA VAL A 76 7.70 -0.54 2.76
C VAL A 76 8.96 0.21 3.19
N ASP A 77 8.82 1.44 3.67
CA ASP A 77 9.96 2.22 4.15
C ASP A 77 10.58 1.62 5.42
N GLU A 78 9.77 1.04 6.31
CA GLU A 78 10.27 0.33 7.48
C GLU A 78 11.01 -0.95 7.08
N PHE A 79 10.52 -1.65 6.08
CA PHE A 79 11.22 -2.81 5.53
C PHE A 79 12.57 -2.40 4.93
N TYR A 80 12.58 -1.30 4.16
CA TYR A 80 13.83 -0.78 3.59
C TYR A 80 14.84 -0.43 4.69
N GLU A 81 14.41 0.24 5.76
CA GLU A 81 15.28 0.55 6.90
C GLU A 81 15.86 -0.71 7.53
N ALA A 82 15.09 -1.79 7.58
CA ALA A 82 15.56 -3.06 8.15
C ALA A 82 16.63 -3.74 7.28
N ILE A 83 16.59 -3.58 5.96
CA ILE A 83 17.48 -4.28 5.03
C ILE A 83 18.57 -3.40 4.41
N LYS A 84 18.53 -2.09 4.59
CA LYS A 84 19.40 -1.16 3.83
C LYS A 84 20.91 -1.39 4.05
N ALA A 85 21.30 -1.97 5.18
CA ALA A 85 22.69 -2.28 5.45
C ALA A 85 23.17 -3.58 4.76
N ASP A 86 22.27 -4.37 4.24
CA ASP A 86 22.57 -5.60 3.51
C ASP A 86 22.42 -5.34 2.00
N ALA A 87 23.55 -5.08 1.34
CA ALA A 87 23.55 -4.73 -0.08
C ALA A 87 22.95 -5.84 -0.95
N ALA A 88 23.15 -7.11 -0.60
CA ALA A 88 22.61 -8.23 -1.35
C ALA A 88 21.07 -8.28 -1.23
N ALA A 89 20.54 -8.03 -0.03
CA ALA A 89 19.09 -7.98 0.18
C ALA A 89 18.47 -6.83 -0.62
N VAL A 90 19.03 -5.63 -0.53
CA VAL A 90 18.53 -4.47 -1.28
C VAL A 90 18.53 -4.75 -2.78
N ALA A 91 19.64 -5.26 -3.33
CA ALA A 91 19.73 -5.56 -4.75
C ALA A 91 18.71 -6.62 -5.18
N SER A 92 18.51 -7.66 -4.36
CA SER A 92 17.56 -8.73 -4.63
C SER A 92 16.11 -8.24 -4.68
N PHE A 93 15.69 -7.44 -3.70
CA PHE A 93 14.33 -6.93 -3.67
C PHE A 93 14.09 -5.82 -4.69
N ALA A 94 15.07 -4.93 -4.90
CA ALA A 94 14.94 -3.83 -5.85
C ALA A 94 14.80 -4.31 -7.31
N SER A 95 15.31 -5.50 -7.63
CA SER A 95 15.21 -6.07 -8.97
C SER A 95 13.94 -6.86 -9.23
N ARG A 96 13.09 -7.07 -8.22
CA ARG A 96 11.84 -7.82 -8.41
C ARG A 96 10.80 -6.99 -9.14
N PRO A 97 10.21 -7.52 -10.23
CA PRO A 97 9.10 -6.84 -10.91
C PRO A 97 7.92 -6.62 -9.96
N GLY A 98 7.31 -5.46 -10.05
CA GLY A 98 6.11 -5.15 -9.26
C GLY A 98 6.37 -4.77 -7.80
N LEU A 99 7.61 -4.73 -7.36
CA LEU A 99 7.99 -4.35 -6.01
C LEU A 99 8.59 -2.94 -6.01
N ALA A 100 8.20 -2.10 -5.04
CA ALA A 100 8.81 -0.79 -4.83
C ALA A 100 9.31 -0.69 -3.39
N LEU A 101 10.58 -0.34 -3.21
CA LEU A 101 11.21 -0.21 -1.89
C LEU A 101 11.26 1.26 -1.45
N ILE A 102 10.12 1.93 -1.50
CA ILE A 102 10.03 3.36 -1.19
C ILE A 102 8.76 3.64 -0.39
N ALA A 103 8.80 4.62 0.49
CA ALA A 103 7.67 4.96 1.34
C ALA A 103 6.40 5.27 0.55
N GLY A 104 5.26 4.95 1.12
CA GLY A 104 3.94 5.14 0.52
C GLY A 104 3.13 3.87 0.36
N GLY A 105 3.70 2.72 0.70
CA GLY A 105 2.97 1.46 0.79
C GLY A 105 2.81 1.05 2.25
N VAL A 106 1.59 0.75 2.66
CA VAL A 106 1.28 0.28 4.01
C VAL A 106 0.35 -0.93 3.95
N PRO A 107 0.50 -1.89 4.86
CA PRO A 107 -0.41 -3.03 4.90
C PRO A 107 -1.78 -2.62 5.44
N LEU A 108 -2.81 -3.30 4.97
CA LEU A 108 -4.15 -3.25 5.55
C LEU A 108 -4.33 -4.49 6.42
N ARG A 109 -4.81 -4.30 7.64
CA ARG A 109 -4.93 -5.39 8.61
C ARG A 109 -6.34 -5.49 9.16
N ALA A 110 -6.74 -6.71 9.47
CA ALA A 110 -7.94 -7.00 10.24
C ALA A 110 -7.56 -7.98 11.34
N ALA A 111 -7.87 -7.65 12.60
CA ALA A 111 -7.51 -8.45 13.76
C ALA A 111 -6.01 -8.82 13.78
N GLY A 112 -5.14 -7.89 13.39
CA GLY A 112 -3.70 -8.09 13.35
C GLY A 112 -3.18 -8.88 12.14
N VAL A 113 -4.05 -9.37 11.29
CA VAL A 113 -3.69 -10.15 10.10
C VAL A 113 -3.68 -9.25 8.88
N VAL A 114 -2.65 -9.37 8.04
CA VAL A 114 -2.58 -8.64 6.77
C VAL A 114 -3.63 -9.18 5.81
N ILE A 115 -4.52 -8.30 5.36
CA ILE A 115 -5.59 -8.64 4.41
C ILE A 115 -5.42 -7.91 3.08
N GLY A 116 -4.44 -7.05 2.96
CA GLY A 116 -4.16 -6.32 1.74
C GLY A 116 -3.08 -5.29 1.92
N GLY A 117 -2.94 -4.44 0.92
CA GLY A 117 -1.99 -3.34 0.92
C GLY A 117 -2.58 -2.11 0.25
N LEU A 118 -2.12 -0.95 0.71
CA LEU A 118 -2.48 0.34 0.13
C LEU A 118 -1.22 1.06 -0.29
N GLY A 119 -1.20 1.55 -1.51
CA GLY A 119 -0.07 2.28 -2.07
C GLY A 119 -0.48 3.65 -2.58
N VAL A 120 0.33 4.63 -2.29
CA VAL A 120 0.14 6.01 -2.72
C VAL A 120 1.41 6.52 -3.40
N ALA A 121 1.24 7.17 -4.54
CA ALA A 121 2.31 7.83 -5.26
C ALA A 121 1.80 9.14 -5.87
N GLY A 122 2.68 10.11 -6.00
CA GLY A 122 2.36 11.39 -6.62
C GLY A 122 2.81 12.61 -5.83
N ALA A 123 3.11 12.46 -4.54
CA ALA A 123 3.69 13.55 -3.77
C ALA A 123 5.14 13.83 -4.18
N MET A 124 5.63 15.01 -3.84
CA MET A 124 7.02 15.39 -4.10
C MET A 124 7.99 14.59 -3.23
N THR A 125 7.55 14.11 -2.08
CA THR A 125 8.34 13.26 -1.19
C THR A 125 7.61 11.96 -0.90
N ALA A 126 8.36 10.88 -0.76
CA ALA A 126 7.80 9.59 -0.39
C ALA A 126 7.22 9.61 1.04
N ALA A 127 7.75 10.45 1.91
CA ALA A 127 7.21 10.64 3.26
C ALA A 127 5.78 11.19 3.22
N ASP A 128 5.47 12.09 2.31
CA ASP A 128 4.12 12.61 2.13
C ASP A 128 3.19 11.55 1.55
N ASP A 129 3.66 10.73 0.61
CA ASP A 129 2.92 9.56 0.14
C ASP A 129 2.56 8.64 1.31
N ARG A 130 3.49 8.43 2.24
CA ARG A 130 3.25 7.60 3.43
C ARG A 130 2.15 8.18 4.33
N LYS A 131 2.13 9.49 4.54
CA LYS A 131 1.08 10.15 5.35
C LYS A 131 -0.30 9.91 4.76
N ILE A 132 -0.41 10.02 3.44
CA ILE A 132 -1.66 9.79 2.72
C ILE A 132 -2.08 8.32 2.86
N ALA A 133 -1.14 7.39 2.68
CA ALA A 133 -1.41 5.96 2.82
C ALA A 133 -1.88 5.60 4.24
N GLU A 134 -1.25 6.14 5.27
CA GLU A 134 -1.65 5.92 6.66
C GLU A 134 -3.08 6.39 6.94
N ALA A 135 -3.46 7.54 6.40
CA ALA A 135 -4.84 8.04 6.53
C ALA A 135 -5.85 7.06 5.92
N GLY A 136 -5.52 6.49 4.77
CA GLY A 136 -6.34 5.47 4.12
C GLY A 136 -6.44 4.19 4.96
N ALA A 137 -5.32 3.72 5.48
CA ALA A 137 -5.29 2.52 6.31
C ALA A 137 -6.12 2.69 7.60
N ARG A 138 -6.05 3.85 8.24
CA ARG A 138 -6.86 4.15 9.42
C ARG A 138 -8.36 4.12 9.10
N ARG A 139 -8.75 4.70 7.95
CA ARG A 139 -10.16 4.75 7.54
C ARG A 139 -10.70 3.35 7.21
N ALA A 140 -9.87 2.50 6.64
CA ALA A 140 -10.25 1.12 6.31
C ALA A 140 -10.62 0.31 7.56
N SER A 141 -10.01 0.61 8.69
CA SER A 141 -10.21 -0.09 9.97
C SER A 141 -11.41 0.43 10.76
N SER A 142 -12.01 1.52 10.34
CA SER A 142 -13.10 2.16 11.09
C SER A 142 -14.48 1.58 10.79
#